data_5ee8a5e6969e0f1da4e3ad9427ced0ed
#
_entry.id   5ee8a5e6969e0f1da4e3ad9427ced0ed
#
_cell.length_a   1.000
_cell.length_b   1.000
_cell.length_c   1.000
_cell.angle_alpha   90.00
_cell.angle_beta   90.00
_cell.angle_gamma   90.00
#
_symmetry.space_group_name_H-M   'P 1'
#
loop_
_entity.id
_entity.type
_entity.pdbx_description
1 polymer ?
#
loop_
_entity_poly.entity_id
_entity_poly.type
_entity_poly.pdbx_seq_one_letter_code
_entity_poly.pdbx_strand_id
1 'polypeptide(L)'
;MKNYSKKNSVLIIKFGGLGDFILSVEPFYSIRQHHKNENLILLTEKFYSEIAQKTGWFEKIITINRSLFYLSDKRQIKKKINLSDIKKVYDLQTSRRSSSYFNLFNEDNIEWSG
;
A
#
# COMPACT_ATOMS: atom_id res chain seq x y z
N MET A 1 21.66 -17.52 -3.38
CA MET A 1 20.58 -18.18 -2.70
C MET A 1 19.57 -17.23 -2.11
N LYS A 2 18.32 -17.54 -2.27
CA LYS A 2 17.27 -16.67 -1.78
C LYS A 2 17.03 -16.84 -0.30
N ASN A 3 16.74 -15.74 0.35
CA ASN A 3 16.33 -15.75 1.73
C ASN A 3 14.83 -15.43 1.78
N TYR A 4 14.05 -16.47 1.91
CA TYR A 4 12.59 -16.32 1.86
C TYR A 4 12.00 -15.71 3.12
N SER A 5 12.75 -15.63 4.19
CA SER A 5 12.25 -15.07 5.43
C SER A 5 12.34 -13.55 5.47
N LYS A 6 13.11 -12.94 4.56
CA LYS A 6 13.26 -11.50 4.55
C LYS A 6 12.05 -10.80 3.97
N LYS A 7 11.55 -9.83 4.72
CA LYS A 7 10.54 -8.92 4.24
C LYS A 7 11.18 -7.93 3.29
N ASN A 8 10.67 -7.85 2.07
CA ASN A 8 11.24 -6.95 1.08
C ASN A 8 10.19 -6.11 0.35
N SER A 9 8.99 -6.05 0.89
CA SER A 9 7.91 -5.28 0.28
C SER A 9 7.49 -4.13 1.16
N VAL A 10 7.19 -3.01 0.52
CA VAL A 10 6.72 -1.79 1.17
C VAL A 10 5.34 -1.48 0.60
N LEU A 11 4.38 -1.26 1.47
CA LEU A 11 3.02 -0.96 1.08
C LEU A 11 2.73 0.52 1.29
N ILE A 12 2.14 1.15 0.27
CA ILE A 12 1.63 2.51 0.37
C ILE A 12 0.12 2.45 0.26
N ILE A 13 -0.56 3.15 1.16
CA ILE A 13 -2.02 3.25 1.14
C ILE A 13 -2.41 4.67 0.73
N LYS A 14 -3.11 4.79 -0.39
CA LYS A 14 -3.66 6.08 -0.83
C LYS A 14 -4.88 5.83 -1.71
N PHE A 15 -6.06 6.19 -1.21
CA PHE A 15 -7.31 5.89 -1.90
C PHE A 15 -7.70 6.96 -2.93
N GLY A 16 -7.80 8.22 -2.53
CA GLY A 16 -8.25 9.28 -3.44
C GLY A 16 -8.69 10.47 -2.59
N GLY A 17 -9.37 11.52 -2.96
CA GLY A 17 -9.75 12.06 -4.22
C GLY A 17 -8.60 12.57 -5.08
N LEU A 18 -9.00 13.05 -6.22
CA LEU A 18 -8.07 13.32 -7.30
C LEU A 18 -6.97 14.31 -6.94
N GLY A 19 -7.34 15.43 -6.34
CA GLY A 19 -6.34 16.44 -5.98
C GLY A 19 -5.31 15.89 -4.99
N ASP A 20 -5.78 15.17 -3.96
CA ASP A 20 -4.91 14.57 -2.98
C ASP A 20 -4.03 13.49 -3.58
N PHE A 21 -4.58 12.74 -4.53
CA PHE A 21 -3.79 11.70 -5.18
C PHE A 21 -2.64 12.31 -5.99
N ILE A 22 -2.93 13.39 -6.72
CA ILE A 22 -1.91 14.09 -7.49
C ILE A 22 -0.84 14.69 -6.59
N LEU A 23 -1.24 15.23 -5.43
CA LEU A 23 -0.30 15.74 -4.45
C LEU A 23 0.56 14.64 -3.84
N SER A 24 0.14 13.39 -3.96
CA SER A 24 0.90 12.24 -3.45
C SER A 24 1.99 11.78 -4.40
N VAL A 25 2.04 12.30 -5.62
CA VAL A 25 3.04 11.88 -6.62
C VAL A 25 4.45 12.11 -6.09
N GLU A 26 4.71 13.24 -5.48
CA GLU A 26 6.02 13.53 -4.93
C GLU A 26 6.38 12.63 -3.75
N PRO A 27 5.51 12.45 -2.75
CA PRO A 27 5.75 11.43 -1.73
C PRO A 27 5.95 10.03 -2.29
N PHE A 28 5.20 9.62 -3.30
CA PHE A 28 5.40 8.32 -3.95
C PHE A 28 6.81 8.20 -4.50
N TYR A 29 7.26 9.22 -5.19
CA TYR A 29 8.59 9.23 -5.77
C TYR A 29 9.67 9.14 -4.68
N SER A 30 9.51 9.90 -3.61
CA SER A 30 10.45 9.88 -2.49
C SER A 30 10.53 8.50 -1.86
N ILE A 31 9.38 7.86 -1.67
CA ILE A 31 9.33 6.51 -1.11
C ILE A 31 10.01 5.53 -2.07
N ARG A 32 9.76 5.67 -3.38
CA ARG A 32 10.42 4.83 -4.38
C ARG A 32 11.93 4.95 -4.30
N GLN A 33 12.44 6.17 -4.17
CA GLN A 33 13.88 6.40 -4.09
C GLN A 33 14.49 5.85 -2.81
N HIS A 34 13.75 5.96 -1.71
CA HIS A 34 14.22 5.43 -0.44
C HIS A 34 14.26 3.90 -0.42
N HIS A 35 13.40 3.27 -1.18
CA HIS A 35 13.24 1.82 -1.21
C HIS A 35 13.54 1.24 -2.59
N LYS A 36 14.67 1.62 -3.17
CA LYS A 36 15.01 1.23 -4.55
C LYS A 36 15.06 -0.27 -4.80
N ASN A 37 15.50 -1.02 -3.82
CA ASN A 37 15.72 -2.46 -3.96
C ASN A 37 14.59 -3.29 -3.37
N GLU A 38 13.49 -2.65 -3.08
CA GLU A 38 12.36 -3.31 -2.46
C GLU A 38 11.14 -3.23 -3.36
N ASN A 39 10.25 -4.21 -3.22
CA ASN A 39 9.01 -4.19 -3.97
C ASN A 39 8.08 -3.12 -3.39
N LEU A 40 7.61 -2.25 -4.23
CA LEU A 40 6.69 -1.20 -3.82
C LEU A 40 5.30 -1.57 -4.27
N ILE A 41 4.38 -1.65 -3.31
CA ILE A 41 3.00 -2.04 -3.55
C ILE A 41 2.11 -0.85 -3.21
N LEU A 42 1.20 -0.52 -4.11
CA LEU A 42 0.21 0.53 -3.86
C LEU A 42 -1.16 -0.09 -3.65
N LEU A 43 -1.81 0.30 -2.56
CA LEU A 43 -3.21 -0.01 -2.32
C LEU A 43 -4.01 1.26 -2.58
N THR A 44 -4.87 1.22 -3.59
CA THR A 44 -5.63 2.40 -4.01
C THR A 44 -7.01 2.01 -4.52
N GLU A 45 -7.81 2.99 -4.88
CA GLU A 45 -9.09 2.74 -5.54
C GLU A 45 -8.86 2.48 -7.02
N LYS A 46 -9.73 1.68 -7.62
CA LYS A 46 -9.58 1.28 -9.01
C LYS A 46 -9.45 2.47 -9.95
N PHE A 47 -10.15 3.55 -9.66
CA PHE A 47 -10.12 4.75 -10.50
C PHE A 47 -8.70 5.30 -10.69
N TYR A 48 -7.85 5.16 -9.67
CA TYR A 48 -6.50 5.72 -9.70
C TYR A 48 -5.43 4.72 -10.13
N SER A 49 -5.78 3.46 -10.28
CA SER A 49 -4.81 2.42 -10.58
C SER A 49 -4.12 2.64 -11.92
N GLU A 50 -4.84 3.14 -12.90
CA GLU A 50 -4.28 3.37 -14.22
C GLU A 50 -3.22 4.48 -14.20
N ILE A 51 -3.52 5.56 -13.47
CA ILE A 51 -2.55 6.65 -13.30
C ILE A 51 -1.30 6.14 -12.62
N ALA A 52 -1.49 5.33 -11.57
CA ALA A 52 -0.36 4.77 -10.83
C ALA A 52 0.49 3.84 -11.68
N GLN A 53 -0.14 3.04 -12.53
CA GLN A 53 0.59 2.15 -13.44
C GLN A 53 1.50 2.93 -14.38
N LYS A 54 1.05 4.07 -14.83
CA LYS A 54 1.81 4.88 -15.77
C LYS A 54 3.10 5.44 -15.17
N THR A 55 3.18 5.53 -13.86
CA THR A 55 4.43 5.99 -13.23
C THR A 55 5.55 4.97 -13.35
N GLY A 56 5.22 3.69 -13.44
CA GLY A 56 6.22 2.63 -13.45
C GLY A 56 6.93 2.43 -12.12
N TRP A 57 6.44 3.05 -11.05
CA TRP A 57 7.13 3.00 -9.75
C TRP A 57 6.73 1.82 -8.88
N PHE A 58 5.60 1.19 -9.18
CA PHE A 58 5.05 0.14 -8.31
C PHE A 58 5.19 -1.23 -8.95
N GLU A 59 5.73 -2.18 -8.22
CA GLU A 59 5.78 -3.57 -8.65
C GLU A 59 4.40 -4.21 -8.66
N LYS A 60 3.52 -3.73 -7.77
CA LYS A 60 2.17 -4.26 -7.68
C LYS A 60 1.21 -3.15 -7.29
N ILE A 61 0.03 -3.15 -7.90
CA ILE A 61 -1.04 -2.22 -7.54
C ILE A 61 -2.26 -3.06 -7.19
N ILE A 62 -2.75 -2.87 -5.99
CA ILE A 62 -3.93 -3.57 -5.48
C ILE A 62 -5.05 -2.57 -5.38
N THR A 63 -6.19 -2.92 -5.95
CA THR A 63 -7.33 -2.02 -5.92
C THR A 63 -8.38 -2.54 -4.95
N ILE A 64 -9.07 -1.59 -4.32
CA ILE A 64 -10.21 -1.87 -3.47
C ILE A 64 -11.40 -1.13 -4.04
N ASN A 65 -12.58 -1.66 -3.78
CA ASN A 65 -13.82 -0.96 -4.11
C ASN A 65 -14.21 -0.13 -2.91
N ARG A 66 -14.81 1.02 -3.16
CA ARG A 66 -15.41 1.78 -2.08
C ARG A 66 -16.53 0.95 -1.50
N SER A 67 -16.34 0.49 -0.29
CA SER A 67 -17.29 -0.34 0.41
C SER A 67 -17.59 0.26 1.77
N LEU A 68 -18.82 0.14 2.20
CA LEU A 68 -19.21 0.49 3.56
C LEU A 68 -18.70 -0.56 4.55
N PHE A 69 -18.28 -1.71 4.06
CA PHE A 69 -17.87 -2.82 4.90
C PHE A 69 -16.36 -3.01 4.84
N TYR A 70 -15.67 -2.46 5.81
CA TYR A 70 -14.21 -2.55 5.90
C TYR A 70 -13.71 -3.99 5.98
N LEU A 71 -14.53 -4.91 6.48
CA LEU A 71 -14.16 -6.31 6.56
C LEU A 71 -13.94 -6.94 5.20
N SER A 72 -14.73 -6.55 4.20
CA SER A 72 -14.51 -7.02 2.83
C SER A 72 -13.17 -6.57 2.29
N ASP A 73 -12.80 -5.32 2.55
CA ASP A 73 -11.51 -4.80 2.13
C ASP A 73 -10.37 -5.60 2.75
N LYS A 74 -10.47 -5.88 4.05
CA LYS A 74 -9.43 -6.63 4.75
C LYS A 74 -9.25 -8.03 4.18
N ARG A 75 -10.34 -8.69 3.82
CA ARG A 75 -10.28 -10.01 3.19
C ARG A 75 -9.58 -9.95 1.83
N GLN A 76 -9.92 -8.95 1.03
CA GLN A 76 -9.32 -8.78 -0.28
C GLN A 76 -7.82 -8.49 -0.16
N ILE A 77 -7.45 -7.66 0.80
CA ILE A 77 -6.05 -7.35 1.05
C ILE A 77 -5.29 -8.61 1.44
N LYS A 78 -5.82 -9.39 2.35
CA LYS A 78 -5.17 -10.64 2.78
C LYS A 78 -4.99 -11.62 1.63
N LYS A 79 -5.92 -11.69 0.71
CA LYS A 79 -5.82 -12.58 -0.44
C LYS A 79 -4.76 -12.15 -1.43
N LYS A 80 -4.55 -10.85 -1.57
CA LYS A 80 -3.69 -10.30 -2.61
C LYS A 80 -2.29 -9.99 -2.14
N ILE A 81 -2.10 -9.85 -0.84
CA ILE A 81 -0.81 -9.49 -0.25
C ILE A 81 -0.35 -10.61 0.66
N ASN A 82 0.89 -11.04 0.46
CA ASN A 82 1.53 -11.90 1.45
C ASN A 82 2.06 -11.00 2.56
N LEU A 83 1.34 -10.97 3.68
CA LEU A 83 1.69 -10.10 4.79
C LEU A 83 3.08 -10.36 5.35
N SER A 84 3.57 -11.59 5.22
CA SER A 84 4.90 -11.91 5.73
C SER A 84 6.02 -11.20 4.95
N ASP A 85 5.73 -10.72 3.75
CA ASP A 85 6.70 -9.99 2.94
C ASP A 85 6.70 -8.49 3.19
N ILE A 86 5.71 -7.97 3.90
CA ILE A 86 5.60 -6.53 4.14
C ILE A 86 6.48 -6.15 5.32
N LYS A 87 7.40 -5.23 5.08
CA LYS A 87 8.27 -4.72 6.14
C LYS A 87 7.84 -3.35 6.65
N LYS A 88 7.16 -2.56 5.82
CA LYS A 88 6.75 -1.22 6.18
C LYS A 88 5.48 -0.83 5.44
N VAL A 89 4.64 -0.05 6.11
CA VAL A 89 3.43 0.53 5.54
C VAL A 89 3.50 2.05 5.66
N TYR A 90 3.31 2.73 4.55
CA TYR A 90 3.14 4.19 4.54
C TYR A 90 1.67 4.48 4.30
N ASP A 91 1.00 4.96 5.33
CA ASP A 91 -0.41 5.34 5.22
C ASP A 91 -0.52 6.82 4.87
N LEU A 92 -0.54 7.13 3.60
CA LEU A 92 -0.66 8.50 3.11
C LEU A 92 -2.11 8.98 3.11
N GLN A 93 -3.04 8.06 3.30
CA GLN A 93 -4.45 8.41 3.37
C GLN A 93 -4.83 8.97 4.74
N THR A 94 -4.30 8.38 5.80
CA THR A 94 -4.53 8.76 7.19
C THR A 94 -6.01 8.99 7.50
N SER A 95 -6.85 8.10 7.01
CA SER A 95 -8.28 8.15 7.22
C SER A 95 -8.70 7.11 8.25
N ARG A 96 -9.96 7.20 8.69
CA ARG A 96 -10.50 6.17 9.59
C ARG A 96 -10.45 4.79 8.93
N ARG A 97 -10.72 4.73 7.63
CA ARG A 97 -10.69 3.48 6.89
C ARG A 97 -9.28 2.89 6.82
N SER A 98 -8.30 3.70 6.44
CA SER A 98 -6.92 3.24 6.34
C SER A 98 -6.36 2.86 7.71
N SER A 99 -6.69 3.64 8.74
CA SER A 99 -6.26 3.34 10.10
C SER A 99 -6.82 2.02 10.60
N SER A 100 -8.00 1.61 10.13
CA SER A 100 -8.57 0.33 10.52
C SER A 100 -7.73 -0.85 10.03
N TYR A 101 -6.91 -0.64 9.02
CA TYR A 101 -6.03 -1.69 8.50
C TYR A 101 -4.79 -1.89 9.38
N PHE A 102 -4.52 -0.98 10.29
CA PHE A 102 -3.37 -1.12 11.18
C PHE A 102 -3.35 -2.47 11.89
N ASN A 103 -4.52 -2.90 12.40
CA ASN A 103 -4.61 -4.16 13.10
C ASN A 103 -4.30 -5.36 12.21
N LEU A 104 -4.52 -5.22 10.90
CA LEU A 104 -4.23 -6.26 9.94
C LEU A 104 -2.73 -6.50 9.82
N PHE A 105 -1.94 -5.45 9.91
CA PHE A 105 -0.50 -5.53 9.72
C PHE A 105 0.30 -5.55 11.02
N ASN A 106 -0.35 -5.25 12.14
CA ASN A 106 0.35 -5.07 13.41
C ASN A 106 0.99 -6.34 13.97
N GLU A 107 0.40 -7.50 13.65
CA GLU A 107 0.84 -8.77 14.25
C GLU A 107 2.21 -9.23 13.76
N ASP A 108 2.68 -8.74 12.63
CA ASP A 108 3.92 -9.21 12.01
C ASP A 108 5.09 -8.27 12.22
N ASN A 109 5.03 -7.44 13.24
CA ASN A 109 6.08 -6.44 13.51
C ASN A 109 6.35 -5.54 12.32
N ILE A 110 5.30 -5.16 11.63
CA ILE A 110 5.41 -4.30 10.46
C ILE A 110 5.48 -2.85 10.92
N GLU A 111 6.46 -2.12 10.40
CA GLU A 111 6.60 -0.71 10.68
C GLU A 111 5.49 0.07 9.99
N TRP A 112 4.81 0.94 10.72
CA TRP A 112 3.69 1.73 10.20
C TRP A 112 4.01 3.20 10.30
N SER A 113 3.85 3.93 9.20
CA SER A 113 4.03 5.37 9.14
C SER A 113 2.74 5.99 8.59
N GLY A 114 2.07 6.81 9.39
CA GLY A 114 0.82 7.40 8.95
C GLY A 114 0.38 8.59 9.73
#